data_3f6e0e8627f011a7cf1ff6a36b04339d
#
_entry.id   3f6e0e8627f011a7cf1ff6a36b04339d
#
_cell.length_a   1.000
_cell.length_b   1.000
_cell.length_c   1.000
_cell.angle_alpha   90.00
_cell.angle_beta   90.00
_cell.angle_gamma   90.00
#
_symmetry.space_group_name_H-M   'P 1'
#
loop_
_entity.id
_entity.type
_entity.pdbx_description
1 polymer ?
#
loop_
_entity_poly.entity_id
_entity_poly.type
_entity_poly.pdbx_seq_one_letter_code
_entity_poly.pdbx_strand_id
1 'polypeptide(L)'
;MGAGKTWRRRFGCALALVLAPLLALALGQPMGKAMLPGAPGELEPDVGLRAAWEAPNWFAEEVVDVNGREELRANDDWSVVSFVEEGDGLPDRLVGELEGRGWALVASGQEGVWTGVKEGGRCSWLALSCTWVGDVLCVVLQVNAPMG
;
A
#
# COMPACT_ATOMS: atom_id res chain seq x y z
N MET A 1 19.95 32.90 -2.52
CA MET A 1 20.25 31.68 -3.25
C MET A 1 19.77 30.51 -2.42
N GLY A 2 18.83 29.71 -2.92
CA GLY A 2 18.47 28.43 -2.31
C GLY A 2 17.37 28.46 -1.23
N ALA A 3 16.24 29.04 -1.49
CA ALA A 3 15.04 28.79 -0.72
C ALA A 3 13.93 28.44 -1.69
N GLY A 4 13.48 27.19 -1.71
CA GLY A 4 12.35 26.85 -2.57
C GLY A 4 12.19 25.37 -2.93
N LYS A 5 12.41 24.44 -2.00
CA LYS A 5 12.23 23.01 -2.35
C LYS A 5 11.33 22.20 -1.40
N THR A 6 10.65 22.83 -0.48
CA THR A 6 9.96 22.08 0.59
C THR A 6 8.42 22.05 0.47
N TRP A 7 7.81 22.65 -0.53
CA TRP A 7 6.35 22.77 -0.56
C TRP A 7 5.62 21.86 -1.56
N ARG A 8 6.33 21.09 -2.35
CA ARG A 8 5.72 20.20 -3.36
C ARG A 8 5.36 18.79 -2.88
N ARG A 9 5.81 18.40 -1.69
CA ARG A 9 5.79 17.00 -1.28
C ARG A 9 4.55 16.50 -0.56
N ARG A 10 3.56 17.36 -0.28
CA ARG A 10 2.45 16.97 0.63
C ARG A 10 1.17 16.48 -0.03
N PHE A 11 1.08 16.45 -1.35
CA PHE A 11 -0.18 16.15 -2.04
C PHE A 11 -0.24 14.78 -2.74
N GLY A 12 0.84 14.05 -2.85
CA GLY A 12 0.93 12.88 -3.72
C GLY A 12 0.27 11.60 -3.15
N CYS A 13 0.49 11.31 -1.89
CA CYS A 13 0.07 10.03 -1.30
C CYS A 13 -1.43 9.89 -1.02
N ALA A 14 -2.16 10.99 -0.91
CA ALA A 14 -3.60 10.93 -0.67
C ALA A 14 -4.39 10.35 -1.86
N LEU A 15 -3.87 10.52 -3.08
CA LEU A 15 -4.55 10.02 -4.28
C LEU A 15 -4.36 8.51 -4.49
N ALA A 16 -3.21 7.97 -4.10
CA ALA A 16 -2.93 6.53 -4.22
C ALA A 16 -3.79 5.68 -3.29
N LEU A 17 -4.18 6.23 -2.13
CA LEU A 17 -5.05 5.55 -1.16
C LEU A 17 -6.50 5.40 -1.64
N VAL A 18 -6.95 6.21 -2.58
CA VAL A 18 -8.33 6.15 -3.11
C VAL A 18 -8.50 5.04 -4.13
N LEU A 19 -7.43 4.62 -4.80
CA LEU A 19 -7.49 3.59 -5.85
C LEU A 19 -7.37 2.15 -5.34
N ALA A 20 -6.74 1.95 -4.20
CA ALA A 20 -6.55 0.62 -3.63
C ALA A 20 -7.86 -0.08 -3.20
N PRO A 21 -8.84 0.57 -2.59
CA PRO A 21 -10.10 -0.06 -2.22
C PRO A 21 -11.02 -0.35 -3.41
N LEU A 22 -10.88 0.34 -4.54
CA LEU A 22 -11.71 0.10 -5.73
C LEU A 22 -11.37 -1.22 -6.43
N LEU A 23 -10.15 -1.73 -6.28
CA LEU A 23 -9.75 -3.02 -6.84
C LEU A 23 -10.34 -4.21 -6.08
N ALA A 24 -10.53 -4.09 -4.79
CA ALA A 24 -11.13 -5.16 -3.97
C ALA A 24 -12.63 -5.36 -4.26
N LEU A 25 -13.30 -4.35 -4.81
CA LEU A 25 -14.73 -4.39 -5.14
C LEU A 25 -15.05 -5.00 -6.51
N ALA A 26 -14.06 -5.15 -7.40
CA ALA A 26 -14.27 -5.64 -8.75
C ALA A 26 -14.37 -7.17 -8.88
N LEU A 27 -14.04 -7.93 -7.84
CA LEU A 27 -13.91 -9.39 -7.89
C LEU A 27 -15.00 -10.17 -7.15
N GLY A 28 -16.18 -9.61 -6.89
CA GLY A 28 -17.22 -10.45 -6.31
C GLY A 28 -18.40 -9.71 -5.70
N GLN A 29 -19.24 -9.13 -6.54
CA GLN A 29 -20.57 -8.73 -6.09
C GLN A 29 -21.62 -9.35 -6.98
N PRO A 30 -22.53 -10.18 -6.45
CA PRO A 30 -23.75 -10.52 -7.16
C PRO A 30 -24.65 -9.28 -7.24
N MET A 31 -25.15 -8.98 -8.40
CA MET A 31 -26.16 -7.99 -8.66
C MET A 31 -27.35 -8.17 -7.71
N GLY A 32 -27.62 -7.20 -6.88
CA GLY A 32 -28.78 -7.24 -5.99
C GLY A 32 -29.05 -5.94 -5.26
N LYS A 33 -29.99 -5.18 -5.80
CA LYS A 33 -30.85 -4.15 -5.18
C LYS A 33 -30.36 -2.71 -5.12
N ALA A 34 -31.18 -1.92 -5.80
CA ALA A 34 -31.29 -0.49 -5.76
C ALA A 34 -31.12 0.09 -4.34
N MET A 35 -30.14 0.95 -4.19
CA MET A 35 -29.98 1.78 -3.02
C MET A 35 -30.75 3.07 -3.18
N LEU A 36 -31.58 3.35 -2.20
CA LEU A 36 -32.19 4.64 -1.96
C LEU A 36 -31.14 5.75 -1.78
N PRO A 37 -31.41 6.98 -2.22
CA PRO A 37 -30.51 8.11 -1.97
C PRO A 37 -30.56 8.46 -0.49
N GLY A 38 -29.66 7.91 0.27
CA GLY A 38 -29.31 8.40 1.60
C GLY A 38 -28.29 9.52 1.43
N ALA A 39 -28.42 10.57 2.26
CA ALA A 39 -27.57 11.74 2.29
C ALA A 39 -26.08 11.44 2.08
N PRO A 40 -25.29 12.36 1.48
CA PRO A 40 -23.85 12.21 1.40
C PRO A 40 -23.24 12.35 2.80
N GLY A 41 -23.26 11.27 3.53
CA GLY A 41 -22.42 11.07 4.68
C GLY A 41 -21.19 10.39 4.15
N GLU A 42 -20.10 11.11 4.11
CA GLU A 42 -18.76 10.62 3.90
C GLU A 42 -18.53 9.38 4.75
N LEU A 43 -18.70 8.24 4.13
CA LEU A 43 -18.02 7.04 4.57
C LEU A 43 -16.76 6.94 3.70
N GLU A 44 -15.83 7.87 3.89
CA GLU A 44 -14.44 7.52 3.64
C GLU A 44 -14.15 6.35 4.56
N PRO A 45 -13.77 5.19 4.04
CA PRO A 45 -13.22 4.17 4.91
C PRO A 45 -11.98 4.79 5.52
N ASP A 46 -12.10 5.22 6.77
CA ASP A 46 -10.96 5.58 7.58
C ASP A 46 -10.16 4.30 7.75
N VAL A 47 -9.19 4.10 6.88
CA VAL A 47 -8.27 2.96 6.93
C VAL A 47 -7.40 3.07 8.19
N GLY A 48 -7.61 4.12 8.99
CA GLY A 48 -6.92 4.31 10.25
C GLY A 48 -5.41 4.47 10.11
N LEU A 49 -4.93 4.88 8.92
CA LEU A 49 -3.50 5.07 8.68
C LEU A 49 -2.96 6.23 9.49
N ARG A 50 -1.98 5.94 10.32
CA ARG A 50 -1.27 6.92 11.15
C ARG A 50 0.18 6.98 10.76
N ALA A 51 0.83 8.13 11.01
CA ALA A 51 2.27 8.25 10.87
C ALA A 51 2.97 7.19 11.71
N ALA A 52 3.85 6.43 11.12
CA ALA A 52 4.65 5.42 11.77
C ALA A 52 6.13 5.76 11.63
N TRP A 53 6.93 5.34 12.60
CA TRP A 53 8.36 5.64 12.65
C TRP A 53 9.21 4.40 12.56
N GLU A 54 8.69 3.29 13.03
CA GLU A 54 9.39 2.02 13.13
C GLU A 54 8.39 0.87 12.92
N ALA A 55 8.75 -0.04 12.03
CA ALA A 55 7.96 -1.23 11.77
C ALA A 55 8.24 -2.30 12.84
N PRO A 56 7.24 -3.13 13.19
CA PRO A 56 7.50 -4.30 14.00
C PRO A 56 8.44 -5.26 13.25
N ASN A 57 9.31 -5.94 13.99
CA ASN A 57 10.35 -6.81 13.43
C ASN A 57 9.79 -7.83 12.42
N TRP A 58 8.63 -8.43 12.71
CA TRP A 58 8.02 -9.39 11.82
C TRP A 58 7.70 -8.80 10.43
N PHE A 59 7.29 -7.52 10.37
CA PHE A 59 6.97 -6.88 9.09
C PHE A 59 8.24 -6.66 8.27
N ALA A 60 9.29 -6.17 8.88
CA ALA A 60 10.58 -5.97 8.23
C ALA A 60 11.22 -7.29 7.76
N GLU A 61 11.05 -8.36 8.52
CA GLU A 61 11.59 -9.67 8.21
C GLU A 61 10.78 -10.43 7.15
N GLU A 62 9.46 -10.36 7.23
CA GLU A 62 8.57 -11.18 6.40
C GLU A 62 8.05 -10.45 5.16
N VAL A 63 7.91 -9.12 5.20
CA VAL A 63 7.35 -8.34 4.12
C VAL A 63 8.42 -7.48 3.47
N VAL A 64 8.71 -6.33 4.02
CA VAL A 64 9.74 -5.41 3.52
C VAL A 64 10.22 -4.51 4.66
N ASP A 65 11.49 -4.14 4.65
CA ASP A 65 12.00 -3.15 5.60
C ASP A 65 11.55 -1.75 5.15
N VAL A 66 10.70 -1.16 5.96
CA VAL A 66 10.17 0.20 5.73
C VAL A 66 10.75 1.24 6.69
N ASN A 67 11.69 0.84 7.53
CA ASN A 67 12.31 1.75 8.48
C ASN A 67 13.09 2.85 7.75
N GLY A 68 12.87 4.08 8.15
CA GLY A 68 13.51 5.25 7.54
C GLY A 68 12.95 5.67 6.17
N ARG A 69 11.89 5.03 5.68
CA ARG A 69 11.22 5.48 4.45
C ARG A 69 10.39 6.74 4.71
N GLU A 70 10.30 7.58 3.69
CA GLU A 70 9.60 8.86 3.79
C GLU A 70 8.07 8.66 3.85
N GLU A 71 7.40 9.51 4.61
CA GLU A 71 5.93 9.51 4.79
C GLU A 71 5.34 8.15 5.17
N LEU A 72 6.07 7.38 5.95
CA LEU A 72 5.62 6.06 6.41
C LEU A 72 4.33 6.19 7.23
N ARG A 73 3.32 5.46 6.83
CA ARG A 73 2.04 5.33 7.53
C ARG A 73 1.64 3.87 7.61
N ALA A 74 1.03 3.51 8.72
CA ALA A 74 0.50 2.17 8.92
C ALA A 74 -0.79 2.23 9.74
N ASN A 75 -1.63 1.23 9.61
CA ASN A 75 -2.73 1.00 10.55
C ASN A 75 -2.22 0.23 11.78
N ASP A 76 -3.08 0.10 12.78
CA ASP A 76 -2.69 -0.44 14.09
C ASP A 76 -2.12 -1.87 14.05
N ASP A 77 -2.60 -2.70 13.12
CA ASP A 77 -2.18 -4.10 12.96
C ASP A 77 -1.13 -4.33 11.85
N TRP A 78 -0.69 -3.24 11.21
CA TRP A 78 0.27 -3.29 10.09
C TRP A 78 -0.21 -4.09 8.87
N SER A 79 -1.52 -4.28 8.73
CA SER A 79 -2.09 -4.91 7.54
C SER A 79 -2.15 -3.99 6.33
N VAL A 80 -2.08 -2.68 6.54
CA VAL A 80 -1.97 -1.67 5.49
C VAL A 80 -0.85 -0.70 5.82
N VAL A 81 0.10 -0.59 4.90
CA VAL A 81 1.27 0.29 5.03
C VAL A 81 1.42 1.11 3.77
N SER A 82 1.71 2.38 3.91
CA SER A 82 2.05 3.25 2.79
C SER A 82 3.31 4.06 3.09
N PHE A 83 4.07 4.33 2.05
CA PHE A 83 5.26 5.18 2.11
C PHE A 83 5.56 5.79 0.74
N VAL A 84 6.50 6.71 0.73
CA VAL A 84 6.94 7.41 -0.47
C VAL A 84 8.42 7.13 -0.69
N GLU A 85 8.80 6.97 -1.93
CA GLU A 85 10.20 6.73 -2.31
C GLU A 85 10.56 7.50 -3.59
N GLU A 86 11.80 7.98 -3.66
CA GLU A 86 12.36 8.64 -4.84
C GLU A 86 13.42 7.75 -5.49
N GLY A 87 13.49 7.75 -6.81
CA GLY A 87 14.53 7.05 -7.57
C GLY A 87 13.99 6.16 -8.69
N ASP A 88 14.89 5.69 -9.54
CA ASP A 88 14.55 4.84 -10.67
C ASP A 88 14.49 3.35 -10.27
N GLY A 89 13.68 2.57 -10.99
CA GLY A 89 13.62 1.11 -10.84
C GLY A 89 13.05 0.62 -9.51
N LEU A 90 12.35 1.48 -8.78
CA LEU A 90 11.82 1.18 -7.46
C LEU A 90 10.79 0.05 -7.41
N PRO A 91 9.83 -0.05 -8.34
CA PRO A 91 8.89 -1.17 -8.33
C PRO A 91 9.58 -2.52 -8.46
N ASP A 92 10.53 -2.65 -9.37
CA ASP A 92 11.27 -3.90 -9.59
C ASP A 92 12.14 -4.26 -8.37
N ARG A 93 12.71 -3.27 -7.72
CA ARG A 93 13.49 -3.47 -6.50
C ARG A 93 12.61 -3.97 -5.35
N LEU A 94 11.43 -3.39 -5.16
CA LEU A 94 10.48 -3.83 -4.13
C LEU A 94 9.96 -5.25 -4.42
N VAL A 95 9.67 -5.56 -5.67
CA VAL A 95 9.31 -6.92 -6.09
C VAL A 95 10.45 -7.88 -5.75
N GLY A 96 11.69 -7.55 -6.11
CA GLY A 96 12.85 -8.38 -5.78
C GLY A 96 13.09 -8.55 -4.28
N GLU A 97 12.84 -7.52 -3.47
CA GLU A 97 12.92 -7.63 -2.02
C GLU A 97 11.87 -8.59 -1.45
N LEU A 98 10.65 -8.53 -1.95
CA LEU A 98 9.56 -9.43 -1.53
C LEU A 98 9.85 -10.87 -1.98
N GLU A 99 10.28 -11.08 -3.21
CA GLU A 99 10.67 -12.40 -3.71
C GLU A 99 11.82 -13.00 -2.89
N GLY A 100 12.79 -12.17 -2.51
CA GLY A 100 13.90 -12.57 -1.63
C GLY A 100 13.46 -13.03 -0.23
N ARG A 101 12.25 -12.65 0.20
CA ARG A 101 11.61 -13.09 1.45
C ARG A 101 10.63 -14.26 1.26
N GLY A 102 10.60 -14.83 0.05
CA GLY A 102 9.80 -16.02 -0.26
C GLY A 102 8.38 -15.74 -0.76
N TRP A 103 8.07 -14.49 -1.15
CA TRP A 103 6.81 -14.19 -1.78
C TRP A 103 6.81 -14.61 -3.25
N ALA A 104 5.78 -15.31 -3.67
CA ALA A 104 5.50 -15.57 -5.09
C ALA A 104 4.57 -14.47 -5.60
N LEU A 105 5.12 -13.54 -6.40
CA LEU A 105 4.42 -12.37 -6.90
C LEU A 105 3.91 -12.58 -8.32
N VAL A 106 2.70 -12.11 -8.58
CA VAL A 106 2.08 -12.08 -9.90
C VAL A 106 1.62 -10.65 -10.19
N ALA A 107 2.06 -10.11 -11.33
CA ALA A 107 1.56 -8.83 -11.80
C ALA A 107 0.05 -8.95 -12.08
N SER A 108 -0.71 -8.00 -11.56
CA SER A 108 -2.12 -7.89 -11.91
C SER A 108 -2.25 -7.32 -13.33
N GLY A 109 -3.44 -7.38 -13.91
CA GLY A 109 -3.69 -6.72 -15.21
C GLY A 109 -3.58 -5.20 -15.18
N GLN A 110 -3.24 -4.60 -14.06
CA GLN A 110 -3.01 -3.17 -13.88
C GLN A 110 -1.53 -2.89 -13.70
N GLU A 111 -1.06 -1.83 -14.37
CA GLU A 111 0.31 -1.36 -14.22
C GLU A 111 0.58 -0.95 -12.76
N GLY A 112 1.73 -1.35 -12.25
CA GLY A 112 2.17 -1.02 -10.91
C GLY A 112 1.47 -1.80 -9.78
N VAL A 113 0.72 -2.86 -10.10
CA VAL A 113 0.01 -3.65 -9.09
C VAL A 113 0.40 -5.12 -9.18
N TRP A 114 0.77 -5.69 -8.04
CA TRP A 114 1.09 -7.11 -7.88
C TRP A 114 0.29 -7.70 -6.72
N THR A 115 0.02 -8.97 -6.83
CA THR A 115 -0.47 -9.79 -5.73
C THR A 115 0.52 -10.89 -5.44
N GLY A 116 0.66 -11.25 -4.19
CA GLY A 116 1.61 -12.28 -3.77
C GLY A 116 1.03 -13.24 -2.76
N VAL A 117 1.60 -14.43 -2.77
CA VAL A 117 1.33 -15.46 -1.77
C VAL A 117 2.65 -16.00 -1.22
N LYS A 118 2.62 -16.45 0.01
CA LYS A 118 3.77 -17.03 0.70
C LYS A 118 3.31 -18.17 1.59
N GLU A 119 4.08 -19.25 1.62
CA GLU A 119 3.86 -20.34 2.56
C GLU A 119 4.61 -20.07 3.85
N GLY A 120 3.93 -20.22 4.97
CA GLY A 120 4.49 -19.98 6.31
C GLY A 120 4.60 -18.49 6.65
N GLY A 121 4.94 -18.21 7.91
CA GLY A 121 4.99 -16.86 8.45
C GLY A 121 3.67 -16.35 9.00
N ARG A 122 3.63 -15.09 9.38
CA ARG A 122 2.43 -14.44 9.93
C ARG A 122 1.43 -14.05 8.87
N CYS A 123 1.93 -13.76 7.67
CA CYS A 123 1.14 -13.34 6.53
C CYS A 123 1.32 -14.31 5.37
N SER A 124 0.25 -14.66 4.70
CA SER A 124 0.26 -15.58 3.54
C SER A 124 -0.19 -14.94 2.23
N TRP A 125 -0.70 -13.71 2.29
CA TRP A 125 -1.15 -12.96 1.14
C TRP A 125 -0.75 -11.49 1.24
N LEU A 126 -0.39 -10.89 0.12
CA LEU A 126 -0.16 -9.45 0.00
C LEU A 126 -0.67 -8.89 -1.31
N ALA A 127 -0.94 -7.59 -1.32
CA ALA A 127 -1.05 -6.76 -2.51
C ALA A 127 -0.07 -5.60 -2.41
N LEU A 128 0.67 -5.36 -3.50
CA LEU A 128 1.57 -4.24 -3.68
C LEU A 128 1.00 -3.33 -4.75
N SER A 129 0.88 -2.05 -4.46
CA SER A 129 0.51 -1.02 -5.43
C SER A 129 1.57 0.07 -5.45
N CYS A 130 2.08 0.36 -6.63
CA CYS A 130 3.08 1.40 -6.89
C CYS A 130 2.51 2.39 -7.89
N THR A 131 2.40 3.65 -7.52
CA THR A 131 1.86 4.71 -8.36
C THR A 131 2.81 5.90 -8.40
N TRP A 132 3.21 6.31 -9.59
CA TRP A 132 4.01 7.51 -9.77
C TRP A 132 3.16 8.77 -9.67
N VAL A 133 3.59 9.70 -8.85
CA VAL A 133 3.01 11.04 -8.72
C VAL A 133 4.13 12.06 -8.93
N GLY A 134 4.26 12.54 -10.17
CA GLY A 134 5.42 13.32 -10.57
C GLY A 134 6.69 12.45 -10.60
N ASP A 135 7.66 12.83 -9.79
CA ASP A 135 8.96 12.15 -9.63
C ASP A 135 9.04 11.25 -8.37
N VAL A 136 7.92 11.09 -7.71
CA VAL A 136 7.81 10.35 -6.45
C VAL A 136 6.95 9.10 -6.64
N LEU A 137 7.41 7.96 -6.14
CA LEU A 137 6.67 6.71 -6.12
C LEU A 137 5.89 6.59 -4.80
N CYS A 138 4.57 6.55 -4.90
CA CYS A 138 3.71 6.19 -3.79
C CYS A 138 3.52 4.67 -3.75
N VAL A 139 3.86 4.06 -2.64
CA VAL A 139 3.75 2.62 -2.42
C VAL A 139 2.68 2.34 -1.39
N VAL A 140 1.82 1.39 -1.68
CA VAL A 140 0.85 0.85 -0.73
C VAL A 140 1.02 -0.67 -0.69
N LEU A 141 1.21 -1.18 0.50
CA LEU A 141 1.25 -2.61 0.80
C LEU A 141 0.04 -2.98 1.64
N GLN A 142 -0.65 -4.01 1.23
CA GLN A 142 -1.68 -4.66 2.03
C GLN A 142 -1.27 -6.11 2.27
N VAL A 143 -1.38 -6.56 3.51
CA VAL A 143 -1.16 -7.96 3.87
C VAL A 143 -2.40 -8.45 4.62
N ASN A 144 -2.67 -9.75 4.57
CA ASN A 144 -3.68 -10.30 5.46
C ASN A 144 -3.22 -10.12 6.91
N ALA A 145 -4.16 -9.81 7.79
CA ALA A 145 -3.85 -9.62 9.21
C ALA A 145 -3.04 -10.80 9.76
N PRO A 146 -1.98 -10.53 10.51
CA PRO A 146 -1.17 -11.60 11.07
C PRO A 146 -2.05 -12.50 11.93
N MET A 147 -1.98 -13.78 11.67
CA MET A 147 -2.62 -14.77 12.56
C MET A 147 -1.90 -14.74 13.89
N GLY A 148 -2.62 -14.29 14.90
CA GLY A 148 -2.14 -14.19 16.28
C GLY A 148 -1.82 -15.53 16.90
#